data_1fff8544618a68c32e4bde9269362ddc
#
_entry.id   1fff8544618a68c32e4bde9269362ddc
#
_cell.length_a   1.000
_cell.length_b   1.000
_cell.length_c   1.000
_cell.angle_alpha   90.00
_cell.angle_beta   90.00
_cell.angle_gamma   90.00
#
_symmetry.space_group_name_H-M   'P 1'
#
loop_
_entity.id
_entity.type
_entity.pdbx_description
1 polymer ?
#
loop_
_entity_poly.entity_id
_entity_poly.type
_entity_poly.pdbx_seq_one_letter_code
_entity_poly.pdbx_strand_id
1 'polypeptide(L)'
;MQFELLTLSGAKFKGEADEVILTTTDGEMGVLPHHEPFIGQVVAGAVTIKHGKGAPEVFATFGGLLEITEDYVRLLADEADHEGELVASEIEEALAHAKAMRDKAKDKVELAKAQQMIDRSEVRLGVAKMRRTHHRDRS
;
A
#
# COMPACT_ATOMS: atom_id res chain seq x y z
N MET A 1 -0.27 -19.43 3.06
CA MET A 1 0.19 -19.26 1.67
C MET A 1 1.47 -18.45 1.63
N GLN A 2 2.33 -18.77 0.69
CA GLN A 2 3.56 -17.99 0.50
C GLN A 2 3.22 -16.67 -0.19
N PHE A 3 3.55 -15.55 0.45
CA PHE A 3 3.33 -14.22 -0.11
C PHE A 3 4.63 -13.47 -0.29
N GLU A 4 4.76 -12.78 -1.41
CA GLU A 4 5.91 -11.93 -1.72
C GLU A 4 5.42 -10.56 -2.16
N LEU A 5 5.94 -9.51 -1.52
CA LEU A 5 5.76 -8.13 -1.95
C LEU A 5 7.11 -7.62 -2.45
N LEU A 6 7.22 -7.43 -3.75
CA LEU A 6 8.46 -7.07 -4.42
C LEU A 6 8.36 -5.69 -5.06
N THR A 7 9.46 -4.95 -5.01
CA THR A 7 9.60 -3.66 -5.70
C THR A 7 10.92 -3.65 -6.46
N LEU A 8 11.16 -2.61 -7.25
CA LEU A 8 12.44 -2.45 -7.94
C LEU A 8 13.63 -2.36 -6.98
N SER A 9 13.39 -1.91 -5.75
CA SER A 9 14.45 -1.83 -4.73
C SER A 9 14.62 -3.12 -3.93
N GLY A 10 13.84 -4.15 -4.22
CA GLY A 10 13.95 -5.46 -3.58
C GLY A 10 12.66 -5.93 -2.93
N ALA A 11 12.75 -7.02 -2.19
CA ALA A 11 11.62 -7.60 -1.47
C ALA A 11 11.30 -6.77 -0.22
N LYS A 12 10.04 -6.41 -0.06
CA LYS A 12 9.53 -5.70 1.12
C LYS A 12 8.91 -6.65 2.13
N PHE A 13 8.35 -7.74 1.64
CA PHE A 13 7.84 -8.83 2.47
C PHE A 13 8.05 -10.14 1.72
N LYS A 14 8.41 -11.17 2.45
CA LYS A 14 8.53 -12.52 1.90
C LYS A 14 8.33 -13.53 3.01
N GLY A 15 7.26 -14.30 2.96
CA GLY A 15 6.96 -15.29 3.99
C GLY A 15 5.53 -15.79 3.93
N GLU A 16 5.14 -16.54 4.96
CA GLU A 16 3.81 -17.09 5.06
C GLU A 16 2.80 -16.01 5.46
N ALA A 17 1.64 -16.04 4.83
CA ALA A 17 0.52 -15.19 5.14
C ALA A 17 -0.75 -16.01 5.24
N ASP A 18 -1.66 -15.61 6.13
CA ASP A 18 -2.97 -16.24 6.29
C ASP A 18 -3.99 -15.58 5.39
N GLU A 19 -3.85 -14.28 5.19
CA GLU A 19 -4.69 -13.50 4.30
C GLU A 19 -3.95 -12.24 3.87
N VAL A 20 -4.17 -11.82 2.63
CA VAL A 20 -3.68 -10.55 2.10
C VAL A 20 -4.87 -9.75 1.58
N ILE A 21 -5.04 -8.53 2.07
CA ILE A 21 -6.11 -7.64 1.64
C ILE A 21 -5.50 -6.48 0.86
N LEU A 22 -6.00 -6.27 -0.34
CA LEU A 22 -5.51 -5.22 -1.23
C LEU A 22 -6.64 -4.68 -2.09
N THR A 23 -6.37 -3.63 -2.87
CA THR A 23 -7.38 -3.01 -3.72
C THR A 23 -7.02 -3.18 -5.19
N THR A 24 -7.93 -3.77 -5.95
CA THR A 24 -7.81 -3.90 -7.40
C THR A 24 -8.67 -2.84 -8.09
N THR A 25 -8.62 -2.79 -9.41
CA THR A 25 -9.49 -1.90 -10.19
C THR A 25 -10.99 -2.20 -9.99
N ASP A 26 -11.32 -3.42 -9.55
CA ASP A 26 -12.69 -3.83 -9.28
C ASP A 26 -13.11 -3.69 -7.81
N GLY A 27 -12.23 -3.18 -6.97
CA GLY A 27 -12.48 -2.96 -5.55
C GLY A 27 -11.57 -3.77 -4.63
N GLU A 28 -11.89 -3.77 -3.35
CA GLU A 28 -11.10 -4.49 -2.35
C GLU A 28 -11.20 -6.01 -2.55
N MET A 29 -10.06 -6.67 -2.41
CA MET A 29 -9.94 -8.11 -2.60
C MET A 29 -9.19 -8.73 -1.42
N GLY A 30 -9.75 -9.78 -0.85
CA GLY A 30 -9.07 -10.61 0.15
C GLY A 30 -8.55 -11.87 -0.51
N VAL A 31 -7.26 -12.13 -0.36
CA VAL A 31 -6.62 -13.33 -0.90
C VAL A 31 -6.39 -14.30 0.24
N LEU A 32 -7.04 -15.45 0.18
CA LEU A 32 -6.90 -16.54 1.15
C LEU A 32 -6.17 -17.73 0.51
N PRO A 33 -5.63 -18.66 1.32
CA PRO A 33 -5.03 -19.88 0.78
C PRO A 33 -6.00 -20.59 -0.18
N HIS A 34 -5.47 -21.17 -1.23
CA HIS A 34 -6.24 -21.87 -2.27
C HIS A 34 -7.11 -20.98 -3.15
N HIS A 35 -6.81 -19.68 -3.17
CA HIS A 35 -7.46 -18.77 -4.11
C HIS A 35 -7.18 -19.21 -5.55
N GLU A 36 -8.18 -19.06 -6.41
CA GLU A 36 -8.03 -19.38 -7.84
C GLU A 36 -6.88 -18.59 -8.47
N PRO A 37 -6.18 -19.17 -9.46
CA PRO A 37 -5.17 -18.43 -10.20
C PRO A 37 -5.72 -17.10 -10.74
N PHE A 38 -4.90 -16.06 -10.62
CA PHE A 38 -5.33 -14.70 -10.96
C PHE A 38 -4.12 -13.87 -11.38
N ILE A 39 -4.32 -13.00 -12.33
CA ILE A 39 -3.37 -11.94 -12.68
C ILE A 39 -4.20 -10.67 -12.87
N GLY A 40 -3.84 -9.61 -12.16
CA GLY A 40 -4.57 -8.35 -12.28
C GLY A 40 -3.84 -7.17 -11.69
N GLN A 41 -4.31 -5.97 -12.02
CA GLN A 41 -3.74 -4.74 -11.53
C GLN A 41 -4.21 -4.42 -10.13
N VAL A 42 -3.27 -3.95 -9.30
CA VAL A 42 -3.53 -3.42 -7.97
C VAL A 42 -3.38 -1.91 -8.04
N VAL A 43 -4.36 -1.18 -7.51
CA VAL A 43 -4.33 0.27 -7.47
C VAL A 43 -3.63 0.76 -6.20
N ALA A 44 -3.27 2.04 -6.17
CA ALA A 44 -2.66 2.65 -4.99
C ALA A 44 -3.57 2.47 -3.76
N GLY A 45 -2.98 2.07 -2.65
CA GLY A 45 -3.73 1.86 -1.42
C GLY A 45 -2.96 1.04 -0.40
N ALA A 46 -3.66 0.66 0.67
CA ALA A 46 -3.10 -0.18 1.71
C ALA A 46 -3.09 -1.65 1.27
N VAL A 47 -1.99 -2.33 1.57
CA VAL A 47 -1.89 -3.79 1.47
C VAL A 47 -1.72 -4.30 2.89
N THR A 48 -2.66 -5.10 3.35
CA THR A 48 -2.67 -5.65 4.70
C THR A 48 -2.34 -7.13 4.66
N ILE A 49 -1.31 -7.52 5.39
CA ILE A 49 -0.83 -8.91 5.45
C ILE A 49 -1.10 -9.46 6.83
N LYS A 50 -2.00 -10.42 6.92
CA LYS A 50 -2.31 -11.11 8.18
C LYS A 50 -1.49 -12.38 8.27
N HIS A 51 -0.74 -12.52 9.34
CA HIS A 51 0.06 -13.72 9.58
C HIS A 51 0.17 -14.01 11.07
N GLY A 52 -0.13 -15.24 11.45
CA GLY A 52 -0.09 -15.68 12.83
C GLY A 52 -1.13 -14.97 13.70
N LYS A 53 -0.84 -14.88 15.00
CA LYS A 53 -1.73 -14.26 16.00
C LYS A 53 -1.39 -12.79 16.27
N GLY A 54 -0.33 -12.27 15.66
CA GLY A 54 0.09 -10.89 15.86
C GLY A 54 -0.76 -9.89 15.07
N ALA A 55 -0.43 -8.61 15.22
CA ALA A 55 -1.05 -7.58 14.41
C ALA A 55 -0.65 -7.76 12.95
N PRO A 56 -1.54 -7.42 12.03
CA PRO A 56 -1.21 -7.46 10.62
C PRO A 56 -0.11 -6.43 10.29
N GLU A 57 0.66 -6.72 9.27
CA GLU A 57 1.57 -5.73 8.69
C GLU A 57 0.86 -5.00 7.58
N VAL A 58 1.05 -3.69 7.51
CA VAL A 58 0.41 -2.85 6.50
C VAL A 58 1.46 -2.07 5.72
N PHE A 59 1.32 -2.07 4.41
CA PHE A 59 2.16 -1.30 3.50
C PHE A 59 1.30 -0.30 2.72
N ALA A 60 1.83 0.89 2.51
CA ALA A 60 1.30 1.82 1.52
C ALA A 60 1.93 1.45 0.17
N THR A 61 1.12 1.11 -0.82
CA THR A 61 1.62 0.72 -2.16
C THR A 61 1.04 1.61 -3.24
N PHE A 62 1.76 1.74 -4.36
CA PHE A 62 1.43 2.68 -5.41
C PHE A 62 1.37 1.99 -6.76
N GLY A 63 0.33 1.17 -6.93
CA GLY A 63 0.15 0.41 -8.14
C GLY A 63 0.96 -0.86 -8.17
N GLY A 64 0.62 -1.75 -9.06
CA GLY A 64 1.34 -2.98 -9.20
C GLY A 64 0.56 -4.06 -9.92
N LEU A 65 1.18 -5.23 -10.00
CA LEU A 65 0.60 -6.41 -10.61
C LEU A 65 0.54 -7.53 -9.59
N LEU A 66 -0.66 -8.07 -9.39
CA LEU A 66 -0.89 -9.21 -8.51
C LEU A 66 -0.93 -10.48 -9.33
N GLU A 67 -0.14 -11.47 -8.90
CA GLU A 67 -0.12 -12.81 -9.50
C GLU A 67 -0.41 -13.83 -8.43
N ILE A 68 -1.46 -14.64 -8.63
CA ILE A 68 -1.82 -15.75 -7.75
C ILE A 68 -1.66 -17.05 -8.52
N THR A 69 -0.85 -17.96 -7.98
CA THR A 69 -0.64 -19.30 -8.54
C THR A 69 -0.92 -20.33 -7.44
N GLU A 70 -0.85 -21.62 -7.79
CA GLU A 70 -0.98 -22.70 -6.79
C GLU A 70 0.08 -22.60 -5.68
N ASP A 71 1.28 -22.13 -6.02
CA ASP A 71 2.43 -22.18 -5.14
C ASP A 71 2.68 -20.89 -4.38
N TYR A 72 2.27 -19.74 -4.92
CA TYR A 72 2.57 -18.46 -4.31
C TYR A 72 1.58 -17.37 -4.72
N VAL A 73 1.58 -16.31 -3.92
CA VAL A 73 0.92 -15.04 -4.22
C VAL A 73 2.01 -13.98 -4.27
N ARG A 74 2.08 -13.24 -5.35
CA ARG A 74 3.13 -12.23 -5.55
C ARG A 74 2.53 -10.91 -5.99
N LEU A 75 2.90 -9.85 -5.29
CA LEU A 75 2.59 -8.49 -5.69
C LEU A 75 3.89 -7.80 -6.11
N LEU A 76 3.94 -7.41 -7.39
CA LEU A 76 5.02 -6.58 -7.92
C LEU A 76 4.53 -5.15 -7.87
N ALA A 77 4.96 -4.41 -6.87
CA ALA A 77 4.51 -3.03 -6.66
C ALA A 77 5.53 -2.03 -7.19
N ASP A 78 5.06 -0.91 -7.72
CA ASP A 78 5.95 0.16 -8.16
C ASP A 78 6.73 0.71 -6.97
N GLU A 79 6.06 0.87 -5.83
CA GLU A 79 6.66 1.36 -4.59
C GLU A 79 5.85 0.82 -3.42
N ALA A 80 6.51 0.54 -2.30
CA ALA A 80 5.85 0.06 -1.08
C ALA A 80 6.57 0.60 0.15
N ASP A 81 5.80 1.21 1.06
CA ASP A 81 6.31 1.75 2.33
C ASP A 81 5.66 1.00 3.49
N HIS A 82 6.48 0.41 4.37
CA HIS A 82 5.98 -0.26 5.56
C HIS A 82 5.41 0.78 6.55
N GLU A 83 4.31 0.43 7.22
CA GLU A 83 3.66 1.33 8.19
C GLU A 83 4.63 1.86 9.26
N GLY A 84 5.63 1.06 9.65
CA GLY A 84 6.64 1.44 10.62
C GLY A 84 7.57 2.57 10.17
N GLU A 85 7.66 2.80 8.86
CA GLU A 85 8.45 3.87 8.27
C GLU A 85 7.68 5.19 8.14
N LEU A 86 6.36 5.17 8.38
CA LEU A 86 5.49 6.30 8.14
C LEU A 86 5.28 7.13 9.41
N VAL A 87 5.58 8.42 9.32
CA VAL A 87 5.40 9.39 10.39
C VAL A 87 4.30 10.36 9.98
N ALA A 88 3.15 10.29 10.64
CA ALA A 88 1.95 11.05 10.26
C ALA A 88 2.22 12.56 10.15
N SER A 89 2.96 13.15 11.10
CA SER A 89 3.26 14.59 11.08
C SER A 89 4.08 15.00 9.86
N GLU A 90 5.05 14.17 9.45
CA GLU A 90 5.86 14.43 8.26
C GLU A 90 5.02 14.33 6.99
N ILE A 91 4.11 13.33 6.95
CA ILE A 91 3.22 13.13 5.81
C ILE A 91 2.24 14.30 5.68
N GLU A 92 1.70 14.78 6.81
CA GLU A 92 0.79 15.92 6.82
C GLU A 92 1.48 17.19 6.31
N GLU A 93 2.75 17.41 6.67
CA GLU A 93 3.55 18.52 6.14
C GLU A 93 3.77 18.39 4.63
N ALA A 94 4.11 17.18 4.18
CA ALA A 94 4.31 16.92 2.75
C ALA A 94 3.00 17.11 1.96
N LEU A 95 1.87 16.70 2.54
CA LEU A 95 0.55 16.89 1.94
C LEU A 95 0.21 18.37 1.81
N ALA A 96 0.42 19.15 2.86
CA ALA A 96 0.18 20.60 2.84
C ALA A 96 1.05 21.29 1.80
N HIS A 97 2.34 20.89 1.69
CA HIS A 97 3.26 21.41 0.69
C HIS A 97 2.78 21.09 -0.73
N ALA A 98 2.34 19.84 -0.97
CA ALA A 98 1.84 19.41 -2.27
C ALA A 98 0.57 20.16 -2.68
N LYS A 99 -0.33 20.43 -1.73
CA LYS A 99 -1.54 21.24 -1.98
C LYS A 99 -1.18 22.67 -2.34
N ALA A 100 -0.19 23.27 -1.67
CA ALA A 100 0.30 24.61 -2.01
C ALA A 100 0.90 24.62 -3.42
N MET A 101 1.66 23.59 -3.79
CA MET A 101 2.21 23.46 -5.15
C MET A 101 1.10 23.36 -6.18
N ARG A 102 0.04 22.60 -5.90
CA ARG A 102 -1.13 22.48 -6.79
C ARG A 102 -1.77 23.84 -7.03
N ASP A 103 -1.97 24.61 -5.95
CA ASP A 103 -2.62 25.93 -6.04
C ASP A 103 -1.78 26.96 -6.80
N LYS A 104 -0.46 26.74 -6.87
CA LYS A 104 0.46 27.61 -7.59
C LYS A 104 0.86 27.08 -8.97
N ALA A 105 0.35 25.92 -9.36
CA ALA A 105 0.70 25.29 -10.63
C ALA A 105 0.30 26.18 -11.81
N LYS A 106 1.25 26.39 -12.74
CA LYS A 106 1.08 27.27 -13.91
C LYS A 106 0.74 26.50 -15.18
N ASP A 107 1.00 25.20 -15.21
CA ASP A 107 0.73 24.37 -16.37
C ASP A 107 0.27 22.97 -15.95
N LYS A 108 -0.07 22.17 -16.94
CA LYS A 108 -0.61 20.82 -16.71
C LYS A 108 0.42 19.87 -16.10
N VAL A 109 1.70 20.06 -16.41
CA VAL A 109 2.77 19.21 -15.89
C VAL A 109 2.97 19.45 -14.40
N GLU A 110 3.03 20.72 -14.00
CA GLU A 110 3.16 21.09 -12.58
C GLU A 110 1.94 20.63 -11.79
N LEU A 111 0.75 20.80 -12.37
CA LEU A 111 -0.49 20.36 -11.74
C LEU A 111 -0.51 18.83 -11.54
N ALA A 112 -0.12 18.07 -12.56
CA ALA A 112 -0.08 16.61 -12.50
C ALA A 112 0.91 16.12 -11.45
N LYS A 113 2.08 16.75 -11.34
CA LYS A 113 3.08 16.42 -10.31
C LYS A 113 2.54 16.67 -8.91
N ALA A 114 1.94 17.83 -8.70
CA ALA A 114 1.37 18.18 -7.40
C ALA A 114 0.26 17.20 -7.02
N GLN A 115 -0.62 16.86 -7.96
CA GLN A 115 -1.71 15.92 -7.71
C GLN A 115 -1.19 14.53 -7.37
N GLN A 116 -0.14 14.04 -8.05
CA GLN A 116 0.48 12.76 -7.73
C GLN A 116 1.05 12.74 -6.32
N MET A 117 1.70 13.82 -5.91
CA MET A 117 2.23 13.96 -4.54
C MET A 117 1.11 13.95 -3.50
N ILE A 118 0.00 14.64 -3.78
CA ILE A 118 -1.18 14.65 -2.93
C ILE A 118 -1.74 13.23 -2.77
N ASP A 119 -1.97 12.54 -3.87
CA ASP A 119 -2.55 11.19 -3.87
C ASP A 119 -1.69 10.20 -3.09
N ARG A 120 -0.38 10.25 -3.28
CA ARG A 120 0.57 9.39 -2.56
C ARG A 120 0.60 9.70 -1.06
N SER A 121 0.60 10.99 -0.72
CA SER A 121 0.59 11.41 0.69
C SER A 121 -0.70 10.98 1.39
N GLU A 122 -1.83 11.04 0.71
CA GLU A 122 -3.11 10.59 1.26
C GLU A 122 -3.12 9.08 1.54
N VAL A 123 -2.55 8.27 0.64
CA VAL A 123 -2.43 6.83 0.85
C VAL A 123 -1.53 6.54 2.06
N ARG A 124 -0.37 7.20 2.13
CA ARG A 124 0.56 7.04 3.26
C ARG A 124 -0.07 7.45 4.58
N LEU A 125 -0.79 8.56 4.57
CA LEU A 125 -1.46 9.05 5.78
C LEU A 125 -2.54 8.07 6.25
N GLY A 126 -3.30 7.50 5.32
CA GLY A 126 -4.29 6.47 5.63
C GLY A 126 -3.67 5.27 6.32
N VAL A 127 -2.52 4.79 5.82
CA VAL A 127 -1.79 3.66 6.42
C VAL A 127 -1.24 4.04 7.80
N ALA A 128 -0.69 5.24 7.96
CA ALA A 128 -0.19 5.71 9.26
C ALA A 128 -1.30 5.77 10.31
N LYS A 129 -2.51 6.17 9.91
CA LYS A 129 -3.68 6.20 10.79
C LYS A 129 -4.16 4.78 11.16
N MET A 130 -4.10 3.84 10.24
CA MET A 130 -4.41 2.43 10.51
C MET A 130 -3.50 1.87 11.59
N ARG A 131 -2.21 2.19 11.54
CA ARG A 131 -1.24 1.77 12.56
C ARG A 131 -1.63 2.27 13.95
N ARG A 132 -2.06 3.53 14.07
CA ARG A 132 -2.54 4.10 15.34
C ARG A 132 -3.74 3.33 15.88
N THR A 133 -4.69 3.01 15.02
CA THR A 133 -5.89 2.25 15.38
C THR A 133 -5.51 0.85 15.88
N HIS A 134 -4.63 0.14 15.16
CA HIS A 134 -4.16 -1.18 15.57
C HIS A 134 -3.45 -1.15 16.93
N HIS A 135 -2.66 -0.11 17.20
CA HIS A 135 -1.99 0.04 18.49
C HIS A 135 -2.98 0.30 19.62
N ARG A 136 -4.04 1.08 19.39
CA ARG A 136 -5.08 1.32 20.37
C ARG A 136 -5.86 0.05 20.71
N ASP A 137 -6.18 -0.75 19.72
CA ASP A 137 -6.92 -2.00 19.91
C ASP A 137 -6.12 -3.03 20.72
N ARG A 138 -4.81 -2.87 20.81
CA ARG A 138 -3.92 -3.75 21.56
C ARG A 138 -3.72 -3.36 23.01
N SER A 139 -3.95 -2.12 23.34
CA SER A 139 -3.83 -1.61 24.70
C SER A 139 -5.15 -1.73 25.44
#